data_42a9574c85ef5b83e50d86318456d1ad
#
_entry.id   42a9574c85ef5b83e50d86318456d1ad
#
_cell.length_a   1.000
_cell.length_b   1.000
_cell.length_c   1.000
_cell.angle_alpha   90.00
_cell.angle_beta   90.00
_cell.angle_gamma   90.00
#
_symmetry.space_group_name_H-M   'P 1'
#
loop_
_entity.id
_entity.type
_entity.pdbx_description
1 polymer ?
#
loop_
_entity_poly.entity_id
_entity_poly.type
_entity_poly.pdbx_seq_one_letter_code
_entity_poly.pdbx_strand_id
1 'polypeptide(L)'
;KLGNLIGNLSLALDGFDHSGARRIFDWDVAQTELMSDKVKYLDSKIKQKTVYYFLTLFNDRISPRLNKLRKAVIHNDMNENNIMIRNKGLSIGIIDFGDMVYTYQVLEPAICAAYLSLGDVDPLPKIISFMKGYQSVYPLNQNEIVSIPYLISLRLCLTAIMASWRKKLFPRNKYLTISQQNAW
;
A
#
# COMPACT_ATOMS: atom_id res chain seq x y z
N LYS A 1 -2.12 -16.16 -9.60
CA LYS A 1 -0.71 -16.41 -9.21
C LYS A 1 -0.17 -15.33 -8.26
N LEU A 2 -0.22 -14.04 -8.63
CA LEU A 2 0.32 -12.96 -7.78
C LEU A 2 -0.39 -12.92 -6.41
N GLY A 3 -1.72 -12.95 -6.38
CA GLY A 3 -2.46 -12.98 -5.12
C GLY A 3 -2.05 -14.14 -4.21
N ASN A 4 -1.88 -15.35 -4.78
CA ASN A 4 -1.38 -16.50 -4.02
C ASN A 4 0.03 -16.26 -3.46
N LEU A 5 0.93 -15.63 -4.25
CA LEU A 5 2.29 -15.32 -3.80
C LEU A 5 2.27 -14.39 -2.58
N ILE A 6 1.51 -13.28 -2.66
CA ILE A 6 1.41 -12.31 -1.56
C ILE A 6 0.69 -12.92 -0.35
N GLY A 7 -0.32 -13.78 -0.58
CA GLY A 7 -0.94 -14.56 0.49
C GLY A 7 0.04 -15.50 1.19
N ASN A 8 0.90 -16.19 0.44
CA ASN A 8 1.96 -17.03 1.02
C ASN A 8 3.01 -16.21 1.80
N LEU A 9 3.35 -15.00 1.32
CA LEU A 9 4.22 -14.11 2.09
C LEU A 9 3.57 -13.74 3.43
N SER A 10 2.29 -13.33 3.41
CA SER A 10 1.56 -13.01 4.65
C SER A 10 1.50 -14.21 5.60
N LEU A 11 1.28 -15.42 5.07
CA LEU A 11 1.30 -16.65 5.87
C LEU A 11 2.69 -16.95 6.44
N ALA A 12 3.76 -16.74 5.66
CA ALA A 12 5.14 -16.97 6.10
C ALA A 12 5.59 -15.95 7.17
N LEU A 13 5.02 -14.75 7.16
CA LEU A 13 5.28 -13.70 8.16
C LEU A 13 4.31 -13.76 9.35
N ASP A 14 3.34 -14.68 9.33
CA ASP A 14 2.39 -14.80 10.43
C ASP A 14 3.11 -15.24 11.71
N GLY A 15 2.95 -14.46 12.78
CA GLY A 15 3.67 -14.66 14.04
C GLY A 15 5.14 -14.19 14.03
N PHE A 16 5.69 -13.72 12.90
CA PHE A 16 7.01 -13.10 12.89
C PHE A 16 6.99 -11.78 13.66
N ASP A 17 7.91 -11.60 14.60
CA ASP A 17 8.08 -10.37 15.38
C ASP A 17 9.56 -10.01 15.49
N HIS A 18 9.84 -8.71 15.28
CA HIS A 18 11.17 -8.15 15.44
C HIS A 18 11.05 -6.69 15.89
N SER A 19 11.86 -6.29 16.88
CA SER A 19 11.82 -4.93 17.44
C SER A 19 12.05 -3.84 16.39
N GLY A 20 12.92 -4.08 15.41
CA GLY A 20 13.20 -3.17 14.29
C GLY A 20 12.01 -2.90 13.36
N ALA A 21 10.99 -3.79 13.35
CA ALA A 21 9.77 -3.56 12.58
C ALA A 21 8.78 -2.62 13.30
N ARG A 22 8.95 -2.39 14.60
CA ARG A 22 8.11 -1.51 15.43
C ARG A 22 8.63 -0.08 15.38
N ARG A 23 8.50 0.55 14.21
CA ARG A 23 9.02 1.90 13.95
C ARG A 23 7.95 2.83 13.42
N ILE A 24 8.13 4.13 13.62
CA ILE A 24 7.38 5.16 12.90
C ILE A 24 7.98 5.25 11.50
N PHE A 25 7.15 5.10 10.47
CA PHE A 25 7.63 5.01 9.11
C PHE A 25 6.74 5.79 8.14
N ASP A 26 7.34 6.70 7.39
CA ASP A 26 6.62 7.61 6.49
C ASP A 26 5.82 6.90 5.39
N TRP A 27 6.20 5.68 5.03
CA TRP A 27 5.50 4.86 4.03
C TRP A 27 4.47 3.89 4.63
N ASP A 28 4.28 3.91 5.96
CA ASP A 28 3.18 3.19 6.58
C ASP A 28 1.87 3.96 6.40
N VAL A 29 0.96 3.38 5.61
CA VAL A 29 -0.37 3.98 5.33
C VAL A 29 -1.19 4.22 6.60
N ALA A 30 -0.92 3.47 7.66
CA ALA A 30 -1.58 3.65 8.95
C ALA A 30 -1.17 4.96 9.65
N GLN A 31 -0.06 5.58 9.26
CA GLN A 31 0.46 6.84 9.82
C GLN A 31 -0.19 8.07 9.14
N THR A 32 -1.52 8.18 9.23
CA THR A 32 -2.30 9.22 8.55
C THR A 32 -1.93 10.66 8.97
N GLU A 33 -1.44 10.84 10.20
CA GLU A 33 -0.95 12.14 10.68
C GLU A 33 0.29 12.58 9.90
N LEU A 34 1.25 11.67 9.68
CA LEU A 34 2.46 11.95 8.88
C LEU A 34 2.11 12.27 7.43
N MET A 35 1.05 11.65 6.89
CA MET A 35 0.52 11.98 5.56
C MET A 35 -0.05 13.39 5.54
N SER A 36 -0.89 13.75 6.51
CA SER A 36 -1.56 15.05 6.62
C SER A 36 -0.55 16.19 6.63
N ASP A 37 0.53 16.07 7.39
CA ASP A 37 1.61 17.07 7.48
C ASP A 37 2.31 17.34 6.14
N LYS A 38 2.32 16.34 5.25
CA LYS A 38 3.00 16.41 3.96
C LYS A 38 2.07 16.82 2.80
N VAL A 39 0.76 16.92 3.00
CA VAL A 39 -0.21 17.34 1.94
C VAL A 39 0.15 18.70 1.34
N LYS A 40 0.70 19.61 2.12
CA LYS A 40 1.17 20.94 1.69
C LYS A 40 2.20 20.91 0.55
N TYR A 41 2.86 19.78 0.31
CA TYR A 41 3.85 19.63 -0.76
C TYR A 41 3.23 19.31 -2.13
N LEU A 42 1.94 18.97 -2.17
CA LEU A 42 1.22 18.81 -3.44
C LEU A 42 1.05 20.18 -4.13
N ASP A 43 1.24 20.17 -5.43
CA ASP A 43 1.31 21.36 -6.30
C ASP A 43 -0.05 21.99 -6.62
N SER A 44 -1.16 21.33 -6.29
CA SER A 44 -2.52 21.74 -6.65
C SER A 44 -3.46 21.69 -5.45
N LYS A 45 -4.27 22.75 -5.29
CA LYS A 45 -5.35 22.79 -4.29
C LYS A 45 -6.39 21.68 -4.48
N ILE A 46 -6.65 21.27 -5.72
CA ILE A 46 -7.54 20.16 -6.02
C ILE A 46 -6.95 18.86 -5.47
N LYS A 47 -5.68 18.58 -5.76
CA LYS A 47 -4.98 17.40 -5.24
C LYS A 47 -4.95 17.37 -3.71
N GLN A 48 -4.67 18.51 -3.06
CA GLN A 48 -4.74 18.64 -1.61
C GLN A 48 -6.13 18.30 -1.06
N LYS A 49 -7.19 18.85 -1.66
CA LYS A 49 -8.58 18.57 -1.27
C LYS A 49 -8.94 17.09 -1.47
N THR A 50 -8.50 16.47 -2.57
CA THR A 50 -8.70 15.03 -2.84
C THR A 50 -8.07 14.19 -1.73
N VAL A 51 -6.83 14.48 -1.34
CA VAL A 51 -6.16 13.76 -0.24
C VAL A 51 -6.89 13.94 1.08
N TYR A 52 -7.25 15.17 1.43
CA TYR A 52 -8.03 15.43 2.66
C TYR A 52 -9.37 14.70 2.67
N TYR A 53 -10.05 14.61 1.52
CA TYR A 53 -11.27 13.82 1.39
C TYR A 53 -11.04 12.34 1.75
N PHE A 54 -9.99 11.70 1.23
CA PHE A 54 -9.68 10.30 1.55
C PHE A 54 -9.21 10.11 3.00
N LEU A 55 -8.47 11.06 3.57
CA LEU A 55 -8.11 11.05 4.99
C LEU A 55 -9.35 11.15 5.87
N THR A 56 -10.31 12.01 5.53
CA THR A 56 -11.59 12.11 6.24
C THR A 56 -12.38 10.81 6.13
N LEU A 57 -12.49 10.23 4.94
CA LEU A 57 -13.15 8.92 4.76
C LEU A 57 -12.50 7.81 5.59
N PHE A 58 -11.17 7.78 5.68
CA PHE A 58 -10.48 6.83 6.52
C PHE A 58 -10.82 7.04 7.99
N ASN A 59 -10.78 8.29 8.48
CA ASN A 59 -11.10 8.60 9.87
C ASN A 59 -12.54 8.23 10.22
N ASP A 60 -13.49 8.49 9.33
CA ASP A 60 -14.91 8.24 9.58
C ASP A 60 -15.27 6.75 9.44
N ARG A 61 -14.66 6.04 8.51
CA ARG A 61 -15.07 4.68 8.12
C ARG A 61 -14.16 3.58 8.63
N ILE A 62 -12.86 3.84 8.77
CA ILE A 62 -11.85 2.83 9.09
C ILE A 62 -11.30 2.98 10.51
N SER A 63 -11.00 4.20 10.95
CA SER A 63 -10.49 4.45 12.31
C SER A 63 -11.32 3.76 13.43
N PRO A 64 -12.66 3.78 13.40
CA PRO A 64 -13.45 3.10 14.42
C PRO A 64 -13.33 1.56 14.42
N ARG A 65 -12.73 0.99 13.36
CA ARG A 65 -12.57 -0.46 13.17
C ARG A 65 -11.14 -0.96 13.33
N LEU A 66 -10.19 -0.07 13.54
CA LEU A 66 -8.76 -0.42 13.59
C LEU A 66 -8.45 -1.51 14.63
N ASN A 67 -9.16 -1.52 15.75
CA ASN A 67 -9.03 -2.56 16.79
C ASN A 67 -9.53 -3.95 16.36
N LYS A 68 -10.24 -4.06 15.23
CA LYS A 68 -10.75 -5.31 14.65
C LYS A 68 -9.88 -5.81 13.50
N LEU A 69 -8.85 -5.05 13.10
CA LEU A 69 -7.89 -5.43 12.08
C LEU A 69 -6.71 -6.14 12.73
N ARG A 70 -6.29 -7.27 12.14
CA ARG A 70 -5.08 -7.98 12.58
C ARG A 70 -3.85 -7.14 12.32
N LYS A 71 -2.85 -7.26 13.20
CA LYS A 71 -1.54 -6.65 13.03
C LYS A 71 -0.49 -7.73 12.80
N ALA A 72 0.46 -7.43 11.92
CA ALA A 72 1.60 -8.29 11.62
C ALA A 72 2.76 -7.44 11.12
N VAL A 73 3.93 -8.03 11.03
CA VAL A 73 5.01 -7.48 10.20
C VAL A 73 4.67 -7.77 8.75
N ILE A 74 4.64 -6.74 7.92
CA ILE A 74 4.37 -6.83 6.48
C ILE A 74 5.56 -6.33 5.69
N HIS A 75 5.65 -6.68 4.40
CA HIS A 75 6.66 -6.17 3.49
C HIS A 75 6.50 -4.67 3.22
N ASN A 76 5.25 -4.21 3.12
CA ASN A 76 4.86 -2.79 3.01
C ASN A 76 5.23 -2.08 1.71
N ASP A 77 5.90 -2.72 0.76
CA ASP A 77 6.26 -2.12 -0.54
C ASP A 77 6.10 -3.10 -1.73
N MET A 78 4.91 -3.75 -1.82
CA MET A 78 4.58 -4.68 -2.89
C MET A 78 4.21 -3.95 -4.19
N ASN A 79 5.25 -3.41 -4.86
CA ASN A 79 5.16 -2.81 -6.20
C ASN A 79 5.78 -3.72 -7.28
N GLU A 80 5.62 -3.34 -8.54
CA GLU A 80 6.11 -4.11 -9.70
C GLU A 80 7.64 -4.28 -9.73
N ASN A 81 8.42 -3.37 -9.12
CA ASN A 81 9.88 -3.45 -9.10
C ASN A 81 10.40 -4.46 -8.07
N ASN A 82 9.58 -4.79 -7.06
CA ASN A 82 9.92 -5.73 -5.99
C ASN A 82 9.44 -7.16 -6.28
N ILE A 83 8.85 -7.40 -7.47
CA ILE A 83 8.37 -8.70 -7.92
C ILE A 83 9.23 -9.19 -9.09
N MET A 84 10.01 -10.23 -8.85
CA MET A 84 10.90 -10.84 -9.84
C MET A 84 10.21 -11.99 -10.53
N ILE A 85 10.15 -11.95 -11.87
CA ILE A 85 9.55 -13.00 -12.69
C ILE A 85 10.65 -13.68 -13.51
N ARG A 86 10.78 -15.01 -13.39
CA ARG A 86 11.71 -15.83 -14.17
C ARG A 86 10.96 -16.89 -14.99
N ASN A 87 11.63 -17.42 -16.02
CA ASN A 87 11.16 -18.52 -16.84
C ASN A 87 9.72 -18.34 -17.37
N LYS A 88 9.42 -17.18 -17.97
CA LYS A 88 8.09 -16.85 -18.52
C LYS A 88 6.97 -17.01 -17.50
N GLY A 89 7.24 -16.65 -16.23
CA GLY A 89 6.23 -16.69 -15.17
C GLY A 89 6.11 -18.03 -14.43
N LEU A 90 7.06 -18.96 -14.62
CA LEU A 90 7.11 -20.22 -13.87
C LEU A 90 7.63 -20.02 -12.44
N SER A 91 8.53 -19.06 -12.24
CA SER A 91 9.05 -18.70 -10.91
C SER A 91 8.81 -17.21 -10.67
N ILE A 92 8.24 -16.90 -9.51
CA ILE A 92 8.00 -15.54 -9.05
C ILE A 92 8.63 -15.41 -7.66
N GLY A 93 9.43 -14.37 -7.45
CA GLY A 93 10.07 -14.07 -6.17
C GLY A 93 9.79 -12.63 -5.73
N ILE A 94 10.06 -12.36 -4.46
CA ILE A 94 9.92 -11.04 -3.83
C ILE A 94 11.30 -10.60 -3.35
N ILE A 95 11.61 -9.32 -3.52
CA ILE A 95 12.87 -8.69 -3.08
C ILE A 95 12.56 -7.39 -2.33
N ASP A 96 13.59 -6.80 -1.74
CA ASP A 96 13.57 -5.50 -1.06
C ASP A 96 12.67 -5.44 0.19
N PHE A 97 13.09 -6.17 1.21
CA PHE A 97 12.44 -6.22 2.53
C PHE A 97 12.82 -5.03 3.45
N GLY A 98 13.42 -3.96 2.90
CA GLY A 98 13.87 -2.79 3.67
C GLY A 98 12.74 -1.98 4.31
N ASP A 99 11.55 -2.02 3.74
CA ASP A 99 10.38 -1.26 4.19
C ASP A 99 9.46 -2.05 5.14
N MET A 100 9.89 -3.23 5.62
CA MET A 100 9.10 -4.01 6.57
C MET A 100 8.74 -3.20 7.82
N VAL A 101 7.47 -3.31 8.23
CA VAL A 101 6.93 -2.61 9.40
C VAL A 101 5.82 -3.42 10.07
N TYR A 102 5.72 -3.33 11.40
CA TYR A 102 4.62 -3.90 12.16
C TYR A 102 3.41 -2.96 12.11
N THR A 103 2.43 -3.32 11.31
CA THR A 103 1.22 -2.51 11.07
C THR A 103 0.00 -3.40 10.81
N TYR A 104 -1.06 -2.87 10.21
CA TYR A 104 -2.25 -3.65 9.88
C TYR A 104 -1.98 -4.59 8.70
N GLN A 105 -2.17 -5.88 8.93
CA GLN A 105 -1.85 -6.95 7.98
C GLN A 105 -2.56 -6.76 6.62
N VAL A 106 -3.80 -6.28 6.62
CA VAL A 106 -4.57 -6.00 5.39
C VAL A 106 -3.92 -4.95 4.48
N LEU A 107 -2.96 -4.17 4.98
CA LEU A 107 -2.18 -3.24 4.14
C LEU A 107 -1.30 -3.97 3.12
N GLU A 108 -0.84 -5.19 3.41
CA GLU A 108 -0.04 -5.95 2.44
C GLU A 108 -0.77 -6.13 1.09
N PRO A 109 -1.97 -6.75 1.04
CA PRO A 109 -2.70 -6.87 -0.23
C PRO A 109 -3.24 -5.52 -0.73
N ALA A 110 -3.58 -4.55 0.14
CA ALA A 110 -4.07 -3.25 -0.29
C ALA A 110 -3.00 -2.44 -1.03
N ILE A 111 -1.75 -2.48 -0.58
CA ILE A 111 -0.60 -1.84 -1.24
C ILE A 111 -0.38 -2.47 -2.62
N CYS A 112 -0.33 -3.79 -2.71
CA CYS A 112 -0.18 -4.46 -4.01
C CYS A 112 -1.33 -4.10 -4.96
N ALA A 113 -2.57 -4.07 -4.48
CA ALA A 113 -3.74 -3.69 -5.27
C ALA A 113 -3.68 -2.23 -5.74
N ALA A 114 -3.13 -1.31 -4.92
CA ALA A 114 -2.92 0.07 -5.31
C ALA A 114 -1.95 0.17 -6.50
N TYR A 115 -0.83 -0.55 -6.48
CA TYR A 115 0.11 -0.56 -7.60
C TYR A 115 -0.47 -1.25 -8.85
N LEU A 116 -1.28 -2.29 -8.68
CA LEU A 116 -2.00 -2.92 -9.80
C LEU A 116 -3.00 -1.99 -10.48
N SER A 117 -3.47 -0.95 -9.79
CA SER A 117 -4.40 0.03 -10.36
C SER A 117 -3.72 1.13 -11.16
N LEU A 118 -2.41 1.35 -10.98
CA LEU A 118 -1.71 2.45 -11.65
C LEU A 118 -1.73 2.31 -13.16
N GLY A 119 -2.15 3.40 -13.85
CA GLY A 119 -2.16 3.47 -15.30
C GLY A 119 -3.20 2.60 -16.01
N ASP A 120 -4.11 1.96 -15.29
CA ASP A 120 -5.22 1.19 -15.86
C ASP A 120 -6.52 2.00 -15.84
N VAL A 121 -7.25 1.98 -16.94
CA VAL A 121 -8.55 2.68 -17.07
C VAL A 121 -9.65 1.94 -16.28
N ASP A 122 -9.58 0.62 -16.22
CA ASP A 122 -10.50 -0.22 -15.43
C ASP A 122 -9.70 -1.26 -14.61
N PRO A 123 -9.15 -0.86 -13.46
CA PRO A 123 -8.31 -1.74 -12.64
C PRO A 123 -9.10 -2.79 -11.86
N LEU A 124 -10.42 -2.63 -11.73
CA LEU A 124 -11.24 -3.45 -10.84
C LEU A 124 -11.19 -4.96 -11.13
N PRO A 125 -11.27 -5.44 -12.39
CA PRO A 125 -11.16 -6.88 -12.69
C PRO A 125 -9.82 -7.48 -12.24
N LYS A 126 -8.71 -6.74 -12.41
CA LYS A 126 -7.37 -7.17 -11.94
C LYS A 126 -7.32 -7.25 -10.42
N ILE A 127 -7.80 -6.22 -9.73
CA ILE A 127 -7.85 -6.17 -8.27
C ILE A 127 -8.68 -7.33 -7.73
N ILE A 128 -9.87 -7.59 -8.28
CA ILE A 128 -10.73 -8.70 -7.87
C ILE A 128 -10.02 -10.05 -8.08
N SER A 129 -9.40 -10.24 -9.25
CA SER A 129 -8.64 -11.48 -9.54
C SER A 129 -7.48 -11.68 -8.59
N PHE A 130 -6.72 -10.61 -8.29
CA PHE A 130 -5.65 -10.60 -7.31
C PHE A 130 -6.16 -10.96 -5.92
N MET A 131 -7.21 -10.26 -5.45
CA MET A 131 -7.79 -10.47 -4.11
C MET A 131 -8.37 -11.88 -3.94
N LYS A 132 -9.00 -12.47 -4.98
CA LYS A 132 -9.44 -13.87 -4.94
C LYS A 132 -8.26 -14.82 -4.70
N GLY A 133 -7.13 -14.61 -5.39
CA GLY A 133 -5.93 -15.40 -5.18
C GLY A 133 -5.33 -15.21 -3.79
N TYR A 134 -5.27 -13.98 -3.28
CA TYR A 134 -4.81 -13.70 -1.93
C TYR A 134 -5.70 -14.39 -0.88
N GLN A 135 -7.01 -14.18 -0.98
CA GLN A 135 -8.02 -14.71 -0.07
C GLN A 135 -8.03 -16.24 0.00
N SER A 136 -7.64 -16.93 -1.10
CA SER A 136 -7.57 -18.39 -1.13
C SER A 136 -6.40 -18.96 -0.30
N VAL A 137 -5.41 -18.14 0.05
CA VAL A 137 -4.23 -18.54 0.82
C VAL A 137 -4.25 -17.95 2.24
N TYR A 138 -4.55 -16.66 2.34
CA TYR A 138 -4.60 -15.95 3.61
C TYR A 138 -5.94 -15.20 3.74
N PRO A 139 -6.98 -15.85 4.33
CA PRO A 139 -8.31 -15.28 4.43
C PRO A 139 -8.34 -14.02 5.30
N LEU A 140 -8.95 -12.97 4.77
CA LEU A 140 -9.22 -11.72 5.47
C LEU A 140 -10.58 -11.79 6.18
N ASN A 141 -10.69 -11.18 7.34
CA ASN A 141 -11.97 -11.03 8.02
C ASN A 141 -12.81 -9.91 7.37
N GLN A 142 -14.11 -9.83 7.72
CA GLN A 142 -15.04 -8.87 7.13
C GLN A 142 -14.61 -7.40 7.32
N ASN A 143 -14.01 -7.04 8.48
CA ASN A 143 -13.54 -5.68 8.72
C ASN A 143 -12.34 -5.34 7.83
N GLU A 144 -11.46 -6.31 7.60
CA GLU A 144 -10.32 -6.17 6.68
C GLU A 144 -10.80 -6.00 5.24
N ILE A 145 -11.76 -6.82 4.77
CA ILE A 145 -12.30 -6.74 3.41
C ILE A 145 -12.92 -5.37 3.14
N VAL A 146 -13.77 -4.87 4.03
CA VAL A 146 -14.42 -3.56 3.84
C VAL A 146 -13.44 -2.39 3.94
N SER A 147 -12.25 -2.59 4.52
CA SER A 147 -11.21 -1.56 4.60
C SER A 147 -10.40 -1.41 3.32
N ILE A 148 -10.32 -2.44 2.48
CA ILE A 148 -9.44 -2.49 1.28
C ILE A 148 -9.60 -1.28 0.36
N PRO A 149 -10.80 -0.87 -0.08
CA PRO A 149 -10.94 0.27 -1.00
C PRO A 149 -10.36 1.57 -0.44
N TYR A 150 -10.54 1.80 0.85
CA TYR A 150 -10.03 2.99 1.55
C TYR A 150 -8.51 2.94 1.67
N LEU A 151 -7.95 1.78 1.98
CA LEU A 151 -6.50 1.59 2.12
C LEU A 151 -5.77 1.69 0.78
N ILE A 152 -6.37 1.18 -0.31
CA ILE A 152 -5.89 1.39 -1.68
C ILE A 152 -5.82 2.89 -1.98
N SER A 153 -6.91 3.62 -1.76
CA SER A 153 -6.97 5.06 -2.01
C SER A 153 -5.94 5.84 -1.19
N LEU A 154 -5.76 5.48 0.08
CA LEU A 154 -4.73 6.11 0.92
C LEU A 154 -3.30 5.79 0.45
N ARG A 155 -3.02 4.55 -0.01
CA ARG A 155 -1.69 4.23 -0.57
C ARG A 155 -1.40 5.06 -1.80
N LEU A 156 -2.37 5.27 -2.70
CA LEU A 156 -2.23 6.15 -3.86
C LEU A 156 -1.98 7.60 -3.43
N CYS A 157 -2.73 8.11 -2.45
CA CYS A 157 -2.50 9.42 -1.87
C CYS A 157 -1.09 9.55 -1.28
N LEU A 158 -0.65 8.56 -0.50
CA LEU A 158 0.69 8.52 0.10
C LEU A 158 1.77 8.55 -0.98
N THR A 159 1.65 7.75 -2.03
CA THR A 159 2.58 7.73 -3.16
C THR A 159 2.71 9.12 -3.80
N ALA A 160 1.59 9.81 -4.04
CA ALA A 160 1.59 11.15 -4.62
C ALA A 160 2.19 12.21 -3.69
N ILE A 161 1.89 12.15 -2.40
CA ILE A 161 2.43 13.04 -1.37
C ILE A 161 3.94 12.86 -1.25
N MET A 162 4.40 11.61 -1.10
CA MET A 162 5.80 11.29 -0.89
C MET A 162 6.65 11.66 -2.10
N ALA A 163 6.15 11.40 -3.32
CA ALA A 163 6.81 11.82 -4.54
C ALA A 163 6.96 13.36 -4.62
N SER A 164 5.90 14.11 -4.28
CA SER A 164 5.92 15.58 -4.27
C SER A 164 6.86 16.14 -3.20
N TRP A 165 6.86 15.56 -2.01
CA TRP A 165 7.76 15.94 -0.92
C TRP A 165 9.21 15.64 -1.27
N ARG A 166 9.53 14.41 -1.72
CA ARG A 166 10.90 14.00 -2.09
C ARG A 166 11.43 14.78 -3.29
N LYS A 167 10.57 15.16 -4.26
CA LYS A 167 10.96 16.04 -5.37
C LYS A 167 11.46 17.40 -4.90
N LYS A 168 10.88 17.95 -3.82
CA LYS A 168 11.37 19.22 -3.24
C LYS A 168 12.72 19.05 -2.53
N LEU A 169 12.95 17.91 -1.88
CA LEU A 169 14.21 17.61 -1.22
C LEU A 169 15.33 17.28 -2.23
N PHE A 170 14.98 16.58 -3.31
CA PHE A 170 15.91 16.06 -4.31
C PHE A 170 15.47 16.41 -5.74
N PRO A 171 15.47 17.71 -6.14
CA PRO A 171 14.84 18.16 -7.40
C PRO A 171 15.48 17.59 -8.66
N ARG A 172 16.72 17.11 -8.59
CA ARG A 172 17.44 16.51 -9.73
C ARG A 172 17.12 15.02 -9.93
N ASN A 173 16.49 14.35 -8.96
CA ASN A 173 16.20 12.92 -9.02
C ASN A 173 14.83 12.67 -9.68
N LYS A 174 14.82 12.38 -10.98
CA LYS A 174 13.61 12.12 -11.76
C LYS A 174 12.91 10.81 -11.39
N TYR A 175 13.63 9.84 -10.84
CA TYR A 175 13.07 8.54 -10.42
C TYR A 175 11.96 8.69 -9.37
N LEU A 176 12.09 9.67 -8.47
CA LEU A 176 11.16 9.90 -7.36
C LEU A 176 9.73 10.29 -7.78
N THR A 177 9.49 10.58 -9.06
CA THR A 177 8.19 11.08 -9.55
C THR A 177 7.50 10.12 -10.52
N ILE A 178 8.10 8.97 -10.84
CA ILE A 178 7.56 8.03 -11.85
C ILE A 178 6.18 7.52 -11.45
N SER A 179 6.04 6.98 -10.24
CA SER A 179 4.77 6.42 -9.76
C SER A 179 3.69 7.47 -9.52
N GLN A 180 4.08 8.75 -9.32
CA GLN A 180 3.12 9.84 -9.08
C GLN A 180 2.25 10.15 -10.30
N GLN A 181 2.80 10.01 -11.53
CA GLN A 181 2.09 10.40 -12.75
C GLN A 181 0.81 9.60 -12.96
N ASN A 182 0.78 8.36 -12.50
CA ASN A 182 -0.33 7.42 -12.68
C ASN A 182 -1.20 7.27 -11.42
N ALA A 183 -0.90 7.97 -10.32
CA ALA A 183 -1.65 7.87 -9.07
C ALA A 183 -2.88 8.79 -8.99
N TRP A 184 -3.10 9.66 -10.01
CA TRP A 184 -4.22 10.62 -10.09
C TRP A 184 -5.30 10.20 -11.05
#